data_1def821ca054400b0c315edd03af57ad
#
_entry.id   1def821ca054400b0c315edd03af57ad
#
_cell.length_a   1.000
_cell.length_b   1.000
_cell.length_c   1.000
_cell.angle_alpha   90.00
_cell.angle_beta   90.00
_cell.angle_gamma   90.00
#
_symmetry.space_group_name_H-M   'P 1'
#
loop_
_entity.id
_entity.type
_entity.pdbx_description
1 polymer ?
#
loop_
_entity_poly.entity_id
_entity_poly.type
_entity_poly.pdbx_seq_one_letter_code
_entity_poly.pdbx_strand_id
1 'polypeptide(L)'
;NCTSDLNAWVALLGQFAALCGAPVSTGALFTRLFEESLKGDADCGGVVPVNYYSGEGVTHLDAGRPLLVRGPESRFTLANLMRSSIYSAMATLKLGLDILNREQVAVDRLMGHGGLFKTPGVAQRYLAAAANAPVTCMSTAGEGGPYGMALLAAYRLAAREGCTAPLDQWLEQAVFAGAPGRTVAPDAADVAGFEAFMK
;
A
#
# COMPACT_ATOMS: atom_id res chain seq x y z
N ASN A 1 -1.42 10.20 5.32
CA ASN A 1 -1.99 10.72 4.06
C ASN A 1 -2.80 9.66 3.33
N CYS A 2 -2.20 8.55 2.92
CA CYS A 2 -2.82 7.48 2.14
C CYS A 2 -4.18 7.02 2.67
N THR A 3 -4.25 6.58 3.92
CA THR A 3 -5.49 6.05 4.51
C THR A 3 -6.58 7.11 4.61
N SER A 4 -6.22 8.37 4.90
CA SER A 4 -7.18 9.47 5.01
C SER A 4 -7.85 9.76 3.68
N ASP A 5 -7.11 9.79 2.59
CA ASP A 5 -7.64 10.02 1.25
C ASP A 5 -8.53 8.85 0.78
N LEU A 6 -8.05 7.62 0.93
CA LEU A 6 -8.84 6.42 0.61
C LEU A 6 -10.14 6.34 1.41
N ASN A 7 -10.10 6.69 2.71
CA ASN A 7 -11.31 6.74 3.55
C ASN A 7 -12.31 7.78 3.03
N ALA A 8 -11.85 8.94 2.58
CA ALA A 8 -12.71 9.99 2.03
C ALA A 8 -13.43 9.51 0.75
N TRP A 9 -12.70 8.88 -0.17
CA TRP A 9 -13.29 8.31 -1.39
C TRP A 9 -14.27 7.18 -1.08
N VAL A 10 -13.92 6.25 -0.18
CA VAL A 10 -14.80 5.15 0.21
C VAL A 10 -16.05 5.67 0.89
N ALA A 11 -15.93 6.70 1.75
CA ALA A 11 -17.09 7.33 2.40
C ALA A 11 -18.03 7.98 1.38
N LEU A 12 -17.48 8.72 0.40
CA LEU A 12 -18.25 9.35 -0.68
C LEU A 12 -18.99 8.31 -1.51
N LEU A 13 -18.31 7.25 -1.94
CA LEU A 13 -18.91 6.17 -2.74
C LEU A 13 -19.94 5.37 -1.92
N GLY A 14 -19.73 5.23 -0.61
CA GLY A 14 -20.72 4.64 0.30
C GLY A 14 -21.99 5.46 0.42
N GLN A 15 -21.90 6.79 0.46
CA GLN A 15 -23.06 7.68 0.42
C GLN A 15 -23.81 7.54 -0.90
N PHE A 16 -23.10 7.45 -2.02
CA PHE A 16 -23.72 7.22 -3.33
C PHE A 16 -24.46 5.87 -3.38
N ALA A 17 -23.82 4.80 -2.89
CA ALA A 17 -24.45 3.48 -2.84
C ALA A 17 -25.75 3.48 -1.99
N ALA A 18 -25.71 4.16 -0.84
CA ALA A 18 -26.89 4.32 0.03
C ALA A 18 -28.00 5.13 -0.67
N LEU A 19 -27.65 6.20 -1.37
CA LEU A 19 -28.59 7.02 -2.16
C LEU A 19 -29.29 6.18 -3.24
N CYS A 20 -28.56 5.23 -3.85
CA CYS A 20 -29.11 4.31 -4.84
C CYS A 20 -29.90 3.12 -4.22
N GLY A 21 -30.14 3.11 -2.91
CA GLY A 21 -30.84 2.03 -2.22
C GLY A 21 -30.04 0.73 -2.06
N ALA A 22 -28.73 0.78 -2.26
CA ALA A 22 -27.83 -0.38 -2.16
C ALA A 22 -26.71 -0.13 -1.11
N PRO A 23 -27.04 0.07 0.19
CA PRO A 23 -26.03 0.34 1.20
C PRO A 23 -25.08 -0.86 1.36
N VAL A 24 -23.77 -0.56 1.47
CA VAL A 24 -22.71 -1.55 1.62
C VAL A 24 -21.90 -1.19 2.86
N SER A 25 -21.50 -2.20 3.65
CA SER A 25 -20.61 -1.94 4.79
C SER A 25 -19.24 -1.40 4.32
N THR A 26 -18.63 -0.51 5.10
CA THR A 26 -17.36 0.12 4.75
C THR A 26 -16.28 -0.90 4.40
N GLY A 27 -16.15 -1.99 5.17
CA GLY A 27 -15.16 -3.03 4.89
C GLY A 27 -15.39 -3.75 3.56
N ALA A 28 -16.66 -4.12 3.27
CA ALA A 28 -17.00 -4.74 1.99
C ALA A 28 -16.80 -3.78 0.81
N LEU A 29 -17.06 -2.48 1.02
CA LEU A 29 -16.86 -1.48 0.00
C LEU A 29 -15.37 -1.28 -0.30
N PHE A 30 -14.51 -1.23 0.72
CA PHE A 30 -13.04 -1.22 0.54
C PHE A 30 -12.58 -2.40 -0.32
N THR A 31 -12.98 -3.62 0.03
CA THR A 31 -12.58 -4.82 -0.72
C THR A 31 -13.01 -4.72 -2.18
N ARG A 32 -14.29 -4.39 -2.44
CA ARG A 32 -14.80 -4.26 -3.81
C ARG A 32 -14.12 -3.17 -4.64
N LEU A 33 -13.84 -2.02 -4.02
CA LEU A 33 -13.16 -0.91 -4.70
C LEU A 33 -11.69 -1.22 -4.99
N PHE A 34 -11.02 -1.93 -4.09
CA PHE A 34 -9.66 -2.38 -4.32
C PHE A 34 -9.60 -3.43 -5.44
N GLU A 35 -10.50 -4.39 -5.45
CA GLU A 35 -10.62 -5.37 -6.54
C GLU A 35 -10.97 -4.69 -7.87
N GLU A 36 -11.87 -3.69 -7.86
CA GLU A 36 -12.22 -2.90 -9.06
C GLU A 36 -11.00 -2.17 -9.63
N SER A 37 -10.10 -1.68 -8.78
CA SER A 37 -8.87 -1.00 -9.22
C SER A 37 -7.99 -1.85 -10.13
N LEU A 38 -8.06 -3.19 -9.99
CA LEU A 38 -7.30 -4.12 -10.85
C LEU A 38 -7.71 -4.10 -12.31
N LYS A 39 -8.91 -3.58 -12.62
CA LYS A 39 -9.41 -3.40 -13.99
C LYS A 39 -8.99 -2.06 -14.61
N GLY A 40 -8.36 -1.19 -13.81
CA GLY A 40 -7.87 0.09 -14.27
C GLY A 40 -6.66 -0.05 -15.21
N ASP A 41 -6.49 0.96 -16.05
CA ASP A 41 -5.33 1.06 -16.93
C ASP A 41 -4.03 1.12 -16.11
N ALA A 42 -2.95 0.57 -16.65
CA ALA A 42 -1.68 0.50 -15.94
C ALA A 42 -1.11 1.88 -15.55
N ASP A 43 -1.41 2.91 -16.34
CA ASP A 43 -1.08 4.33 -16.12
C ASP A 43 -2.18 5.12 -15.41
N CYS A 44 -3.21 4.45 -14.88
CA CYS A 44 -4.39 5.07 -14.27
C CYS A 44 -5.22 5.95 -15.24
N GLY A 45 -5.05 5.81 -16.55
CA GLY A 45 -5.81 6.56 -17.54
C GLY A 45 -5.64 8.08 -17.46
N GLY A 46 -4.50 8.56 -16.99
CA GLY A 46 -4.23 9.99 -16.83
C GLY A 46 -4.98 10.66 -15.67
N VAL A 47 -5.39 9.87 -14.66
CA VAL A 47 -6.01 10.38 -13.42
C VAL A 47 -4.94 10.41 -12.33
N VAL A 48 -4.64 11.58 -11.77
CA VAL A 48 -3.55 11.79 -10.81
C VAL A 48 -4.07 12.44 -9.53
N PRO A 49 -4.26 11.67 -8.45
CA PRO A 49 -4.53 12.24 -7.13
C PRO A 49 -3.22 12.58 -6.41
N VAL A 50 -3.25 13.69 -5.69
CA VAL A 50 -2.23 14.07 -4.70
C VAL A 50 -2.86 13.98 -3.32
N ASN A 51 -2.50 12.98 -2.54
CA ASN A 51 -3.18 12.59 -1.31
C ASN A 51 -2.62 13.25 -0.04
N TYR A 52 -2.04 14.42 -0.13
CA TYR A 52 -1.36 15.09 0.98
C TYR A 52 -2.34 15.75 1.94
N TYR A 53 -2.93 15.00 2.86
CA TYR A 53 -3.87 15.50 3.86
C TYR A 53 -3.21 16.33 4.96
N SER A 54 -2.02 15.94 5.40
CA SER A 54 -1.30 16.58 6.51
C SER A 54 0.07 17.12 6.09
N GLY A 55 0.22 17.47 4.82
CA GLY A 55 1.53 17.77 4.26
C GLY A 55 2.33 16.51 3.91
N GLU A 56 3.53 16.70 3.40
CA GLU A 56 4.42 15.61 3.00
C GLU A 56 5.89 16.03 3.10
N GLY A 57 6.61 15.41 4.03
CA GLY A 57 8.00 15.76 4.32
C GLY A 57 8.97 15.53 3.14
N VAL A 58 8.74 14.48 2.33
CA VAL A 58 9.58 14.17 1.17
C VAL A 58 9.50 15.26 0.10
N THR A 59 8.36 15.92 -0.02
CA THR A 59 8.13 17.02 -0.98
C THR A 59 8.14 18.42 -0.34
N HIS A 60 8.55 18.52 0.93
CA HIS A 60 8.65 19.76 1.70
C HIS A 60 7.35 20.57 1.77
N LEU A 61 6.21 19.89 1.87
CA LEU A 61 4.90 20.51 2.05
C LEU A 61 4.46 20.42 3.50
N ASP A 62 4.32 21.58 4.16
CA ASP A 62 3.95 21.68 5.58
C ASP A 62 2.45 21.53 5.83
N ALA A 63 1.61 21.76 4.81
CA ALA A 63 0.16 21.70 4.93
C ALA A 63 -0.46 20.81 3.85
N GLY A 64 -1.49 20.06 4.24
CA GLY A 64 -2.21 19.16 3.35
C GLY A 64 -3.19 19.92 2.43
N ARG A 65 -3.18 19.54 1.15
CA ARG A 65 -4.18 19.92 0.15
C ARG A 65 -4.39 18.79 -0.83
N PRO A 66 -5.31 17.86 -0.54
CA PRO A 66 -5.62 16.78 -1.46
C PRO A 66 -6.17 17.36 -2.77
N LEU A 67 -5.66 16.85 -3.88
CA LEU A 67 -6.05 17.26 -5.23
C LEU A 67 -6.40 16.01 -6.04
N LEU A 68 -7.30 16.15 -6.99
CA LEU A 68 -7.52 15.21 -8.08
C LEU A 68 -7.36 15.95 -9.40
N VAL A 69 -6.33 15.59 -10.16
CA VAL A 69 -6.00 16.20 -11.44
C VAL A 69 -6.34 15.22 -12.57
N ARG A 70 -6.98 15.73 -13.61
CA ARG A 70 -7.25 15.00 -14.85
C ARG A 70 -7.34 15.96 -16.02
N GLY A 71 -6.93 15.51 -17.20
CA GLY A 71 -7.12 16.23 -18.45
C GLY A 71 -8.44 15.84 -19.14
N PRO A 72 -8.81 16.53 -20.21
CA PRO A 72 -10.01 16.19 -20.98
C PRO A 72 -9.94 14.81 -21.62
N GLU A 73 -8.75 14.31 -21.90
CA GLU A 73 -8.51 12.99 -22.50
C GLU A 73 -8.34 11.86 -21.45
N SER A 74 -8.42 12.18 -20.15
CA SER A 74 -8.28 11.18 -19.10
C SER A 74 -9.46 10.20 -19.13
N ARG A 75 -9.15 8.92 -19.03
CA ARG A 75 -10.17 7.86 -18.88
C ARG A 75 -10.65 7.80 -17.42
N PHE A 76 -11.55 8.70 -17.07
CA PHE A 76 -12.04 8.83 -15.70
C PHE A 76 -13.10 7.78 -15.39
N THR A 77 -12.65 6.59 -14.99
CA THR A 77 -13.48 5.46 -14.55
C THR A 77 -13.29 5.19 -13.06
N LEU A 78 -14.21 4.44 -12.45
CA LEU A 78 -14.07 4.02 -11.04
C LEU A 78 -12.77 3.21 -10.84
N ALA A 79 -12.46 2.31 -11.78
CA ALA A 79 -11.25 1.50 -11.74
C ALA A 79 -9.97 2.36 -11.76
N ASN A 80 -9.91 3.35 -12.66
CA ASN A 80 -8.77 4.26 -12.76
C ASN A 80 -8.67 5.19 -11.54
N LEU A 81 -9.78 5.71 -11.03
CA LEU A 81 -9.80 6.51 -9.81
C LEU A 81 -9.24 5.72 -8.62
N MET A 82 -9.70 4.49 -8.42
CA MET A 82 -9.25 3.67 -7.29
C MET A 82 -7.79 3.22 -7.44
N ARG A 83 -7.37 2.84 -8.65
CA ARG A 83 -5.98 2.49 -8.93
C ARG A 83 -5.07 3.69 -8.69
N SER A 84 -5.40 4.85 -9.22
CA SER A 84 -4.60 6.07 -9.05
C SER A 84 -4.52 6.52 -7.57
N SER A 85 -5.59 6.37 -6.80
CA SER A 85 -5.59 6.67 -5.37
C SER A 85 -4.66 5.75 -4.57
N ILE A 86 -4.56 4.47 -4.94
CA ILE A 86 -3.60 3.55 -4.33
C ILE A 86 -2.18 3.86 -4.84
N TYR A 87 -2.00 4.18 -6.11
CA TYR A 87 -0.71 4.59 -6.69
C TYR A 87 -0.17 5.85 -6.03
N SER A 88 -1.01 6.86 -5.79
CA SER A 88 -0.62 8.08 -5.06
C SER A 88 -0.04 7.77 -3.67
N ALA A 89 -0.56 6.75 -3.00
CA ALA A 89 0.01 6.28 -1.74
C ALA A 89 1.42 5.69 -1.90
N MET A 90 1.72 5.10 -3.04
CA MET A 90 3.04 4.52 -3.34
C MET A 90 4.00 5.55 -3.96
N ALA A 91 3.49 6.63 -4.53
CA ALA A 91 4.30 7.65 -5.21
C ALA A 91 5.36 8.28 -4.30
N THR A 92 4.96 8.70 -3.11
CA THR A 92 5.90 9.26 -2.12
C THR A 92 6.94 8.23 -1.66
N LEU A 93 6.53 6.97 -1.46
CA LEU A 93 7.45 5.88 -1.17
C LEU A 93 8.45 5.68 -2.32
N LYS A 94 7.98 5.74 -3.57
CA LYS A 94 8.85 5.64 -4.75
C LYS A 94 9.93 6.72 -4.78
N LEU A 95 9.57 7.97 -4.45
CA LEU A 95 10.56 9.06 -4.34
C LEU A 95 11.65 8.73 -3.32
N GLY A 96 11.28 8.11 -2.19
CA GLY A 96 12.25 7.63 -1.20
C GLY A 96 13.10 6.46 -1.70
N LEU A 97 12.48 5.48 -2.36
CA LEU A 97 13.20 4.33 -2.94
C LEU A 97 14.17 4.75 -4.05
N ASP A 98 13.86 5.81 -4.81
CA ASP A 98 14.77 6.35 -5.83
C ASP A 98 16.05 6.93 -5.24
N ILE A 99 16.05 7.36 -3.97
CA ILE A 99 17.28 7.72 -3.25
C ILE A 99 18.14 6.48 -3.06
N LEU A 100 17.57 5.36 -2.63
CA LEU A 100 18.31 4.10 -2.47
C LEU A 100 18.92 3.65 -3.80
N ASN A 101 18.15 3.73 -4.89
CA ASN A 101 18.64 3.41 -6.23
C ASN A 101 19.83 4.29 -6.65
N ARG A 102 19.80 5.60 -6.36
CA ARG A 102 20.91 6.51 -6.64
C ARG A 102 22.15 6.22 -5.81
N GLU A 103 21.96 5.80 -4.56
CA GLU A 103 23.02 5.37 -3.64
C GLU A 103 23.47 3.92 -3.89
N GLN A 104 22.97 3.28 -4.95
CA GLN A 104 23.27 1.90 -5.33
C GLN A 104 22.96 0.86 -4.24
N VAL A 105 21.98 1.14 -3.41
CA VAL A 105 21.45 0.19 -2.42
C VAL A 105 20.43 -0.70 -3.10
N ALA A 106 20.74 -1.99 -3.25
CA ALA A 106 19.81 -2.96 -3.80
C ALA A 106 18.63 -3.23 -2.86
N VAL A 107 17.43 -3.28 -3.41
CA VAL A 107 16.23 -3.72 -2.70
C VAL A 107 15.79 -5.07 -3.28
N ASP A 108 16.19 -6.16 -2.62
CA ASP A 108 15.89 -7.50 -3.10
C ASP A 108 14.44 -7.88 -2.88
N ARG A 109 13.81 -7.37 -1.82
CA ARG A 109 12.43 -7.68 -1.43
C ARG A 109 11.88 -6.63 -0.46
N LEU A 110 10.58 -6.37 -0.56
CA LEU A 110 9.83 -5.57 0.40
C LEU A 110 8.87 -6.45 1.21
N MET A 111 8.64 -6.06 2.46
CA MET A 111 7.61 -6.65 3.31
C MET A 111 6.43 -5.68 3.44
N GLY A 112 5.24 -6.11 2.98
CA GLY A 112 4.02 -5.31 3.06
C GLY A 112 3.28 -5.55 4.37
N HIS A 113 2.98 -4.48 5.12
CA HIS A 113 2.21 -4.51 6.37
C HIS A 113 1.19 -3.38 6.44
N GLY A 114 0.14 -3.58 7.23
CA GLY A 114 -0.88 -2.60 7.52
C GLY A 114 -2.18 -2.75 6.73
N GLY A 115 -3.13 -1.87 7.00
CA GLY A 115 -4.51 -1.96 6.50
C GLY A 115 -4.63 -1.98 4.98
N LEU A 116 -3.70 -1.38 4.25
CA LEU A 116 -3.66 -1.36 2.79
C LEU A 116 -3.55 -2.78 2.19
N PHE A 117 -2.95 -3.72 2.93
CA PHE A 117 -2.73 -5.10 2.50
C PHE A 117 -3.83 -6.06 2.96
N LYS A 118 -4.92 -5.57 3.58
CA LYS A 118 -6.07 -6.39 3.99
C LYS A 118 -6.83 -7.00 2.81
N THR A 119 -6.84 -6.32 1.65
CA THR A 119 -7.35 -6.92 0.40
C THR A 119 -6.20 -7.67 -0.29
N PRO A 120 -6.23 -9.02 -0.31
CA PRO A 120 -5.10 -9.80 -0.79
C PRO A 120 -4.71 -9.49 -2.22
N GLY A 121 -3.42 -9.29 -2.45
CA GLY A 121 -2.84 -9.17 -3.79
C GLY A 121 -2.94 -7.78 -4.44
N VAL A 122 -3.86 -6.90 -4.02
CA VAL A 122 -4.06 -5.62 -4.72
C VAL A 122 -2.93 -4.64 -4.42
N ALA A 123 -2.85 -4.14 -3.18
CA ALA A 123 -1.78 -3.20 -2.80
C ALA A 123 -0.40 -3.83 -2.93
N GLN A 124 -0.28 -5.14 -2.72
CA GLN A 124 0.94 -5.89 -2.89
C GLN A 124 1.44 -5.84 -4.35
N ARG A 125 0.55 -6.03 -5.33
CA ARG A 125 0.85 -5.91 -6.77
C ARG A 125 1.33 -4.49 -7.11
N TYR A 126 0.62 -3.48 -6.60
CA TYR A 126 0.96 -2.08 -6.88
C TYR A 126 2.26 -1.62 -6.21
N LEU A 127 2.53 -2.11 -5.01
CA LEU A 127 3.81 -1.84 -4.36
C LEU A 127 4.97 -2.53 -5.10
N ALA A 128 4.76 -3.76 -5.58
CA ALA A 128 5.76 -4.45 -6.40
C ALA A 128 6.06 -3.67 -7.69
N ALA A 129 5.04 -3.11 -8.33
CA ALA A 129 5.20 -2.25 -9.51
C ALA A 129 5.97 -0.97 -9.19
N ALA A 130 5.59 -0.26 -8.11
CA ALA A 130 6.24 0.99 -7.70
C ALA A 130 7.72 0.81 -7.34
N ALA A 131 8.05 -0.28 -6.66
CA ALA A 131 9.41 -0.58 -6.22
C ALA A 131 10.25 -1.31 -7.28
N ASN A 132 9.62 -1.87 -8.30
CA ASN A 132 10.21 -2.84 -9.23
C ASN A 132 10.95 -3.97 -8.50
N ALA A 133 10.36 -4.46 -7.42
CA ALA A 133 10.92 -5.49 -6.55
C ALA A 133 9.82 -6.41 -6.01
N PRO A 134 10.13 -7.68 -5.68
CA PRO A 134 9.16 -8.58 -5.07
C PRO A 134 8.64 -8.05 -3.73
N VAL A 135 7.34 -8.21 -3.48
CA VAL A 135 6.69 -7.84 -2.22
C VAL A 135 6.12 -9.08 -1.55
N THR A 136 6.47 -9.30 -0.30
CA THR A 136 5.94 -10.39 0.53
C THR A 136 4.99 -9.83 1.57
N CYS A 137 3.80 -10.41 1.69
CA CYS A 137 2.87 -10.15 2.78
C CYS A 137 2.66 -11.44 3.57
N MET A 138 2.88 -11.38 4.87
CA MET A 138 2.59 -12.48 5.78
C MET A 138 1.08 -12.54 6.05
N SER A 139 0.56 -13.67 6.50
CA SER A 139 -0.86 -13.81 6.89
C SER A 139 -1.30 -12.81 7.96
N THR A 140 -0.36 -12.32 8.78
CA THR A 140 -0.55 -11.31 9.83
C THR A 140 -0.37 -9.87 9.33
N ALA A 141 -0.14 -9.64 8.04
CA ALA A 141 0.22 -8.33 7.49
C ALA A 141 -0.82 -7.23 7.76
N GLY A 142 -2.11 -7.58 7.89
CA GLY A 142 -3.18 -6.62 8.16
C GLY A 142 -3.07 -5.88 9.50
N GLU A 143 -2.33 -6.43 10.48
CA GLU A 143 -2.19 -5.91 11.85
C GLU A 143 -0.72 -5.64 12.21
N GLY A 144 0.09 -5.20 11.25
CA GLY A 144 1.55 -5.10 11.37
C GLY A 144 2.07 -4.37 12.60
N GLY A 145 1.53 -3.21 12.94
CA GLY A 145 1.98 -2.41 14.09
C GLY A 145 1.71 -3.10 15.44
N PRO A 146 0.46 -3.40 15.80
CA PRO A 146 0.13 -4.10 17.04
C PRO A 146 0.81 -5.47 17.16
N TYR A 147 0.88 -6.21 16.06
CA TYR A 147 1.56 -7.49 16.02
C TYR A 147 3.06 -7.36 16.32
N GLY A 148 3.75 -6.38 15.70
CA GLY A 148 5.16 -6.11 15.96
C GLY A 148 5.44 -5.77 17.42
N MET A 149 4.58 -4.96 18.04
CA MET A 149 4.69 -4.63 19.47
C MET A 149 4.50 -5.87 20.36
N ALA A 150 3.55 -6.75 20.02
CA ALA A 150 3.34 -8.01 20.73
C ALA A 150 4.57 -8.93 20.61
N LEU A 151 5.21 -8.99 19.44
CA LEU A 151 6.44 -9.76 19.24
C LEU A 151 7.60 -9.23 20.07
N LEU A 152 7.77 -7.91 20.15
CA LEU A 152 8.81 -7.31 21.02
C LEU A 152 8.58 -7.63 22.48
N ALA A 153 7.32 -7.61 22.96
CA ALA A 153 6.97 -7.99 24.32
C ALA A 153 7.26 -9.48 24.57
N ALA A 154 6.89 -10.36 23.64
CA ALA A 154 7.16 -11.80 23.72
C ALA A 154 8.66 -12.10 23.72
N TYR A 155 9.44 -11.44 22.86
CA TYR A 155 10.90 -11.57 22.87
C TYR A 155 11.51 -11.13 24.20
N ARG A 156 11.02 -10.03 24.77
CA ARG A 156 11.50 -9.56 26.09
C ARG A 156 11.22 -10.58 27.20
N LEU A 157 10.06 -11.24 27.13
CA LEU A 157 9.75 -12.31 28.07
C LEU A 157 10.69 -13.52 27.87
N ALA A 158 10.85 -13.99 26.63
CA ALA A 158 11.76 -15.09 26.30
C ALA A 158 13.20 -14.82 26.78
N ALA A 159 13.70 -13.58 26.60
CA ALA A 159 15.02 -13.18 27.08
C ALA A 159 15.14 -13.25 28.63
N ARG A 160 14.07 -12.93 29.35
CA ARG A 160 14.02 -13.09 30.83
C ARG A 160 13.99 -14.55 31.25
N GLU A 161 13.45 -15.43 30.42
CA GLU A 161 13.38 -16.88 30.64
C GLU A 161 14.64 -17.62 30.13
N GLY A 162 15.64 -16.89 29.67
CA GLY A 162 16.96 -17.44 29.33
C GLY A 162 17.24 -17.55 27.82
N CYS A 163 16.40 -17.01 26.96
CA CYS A 163 16.71 -16.92 25.54
C CYS A 163 17.86 -15.95 25.31
N THR A 164 18.95 -16.44 24.74
CA THR A 164 20.16 -15.65 24.41
C THR A 164 20.27 -15.31 22.91
N ALA A 165 19.34 -15.82 22.08
CA ALA A 165 19.34 -15.54 20.65
C ALA A 165 19.06 -14.05 20.40
N PRO A 166 19.76 -13.39 19.47
CA PRO A 166 19.41 -12.04 19.01
C PRO A 166 18.00 -12.02 18.43
N LEU A 167 17.37 -10.82 18.39
CA LEU A 167 15.97 -10.65 17.99
C LEU A 167 15.67 -11.20 16.60
N ASP A 168 16.52 -10.95 15.63
CA ASP A 168 16.39 -11.42 14.26
C ASP A 168 16.35 -12.95 14.20
N GLN A 169 17.28 -13.63 14.86
CA GLN A 169 17.31 -15.10 14.91
C GLN A 169 16.09 -15.67 15.65
N TRP A 170 15.69 -15.04 16.77
CA TRP A 170 14.49 -15.47 17.49
C TRP A 170 13.24 -15.32 16.63
N LEU A 171 13.09 -14.21 15.89
CA LEU A 171 11.98 -14.00 14.98
C LEU A 171 11.96 -15.05 13.86
N GLU A 172 13.10 -15.34 13.25
CA GLU A 172 13.20 -16.36 12.19
C GLU A 172 12.84 -17.75 12.69
N GLN A 173 13.35 -18.16 13.85
CA GLN A 173 13.24 -19.51 14.36
C GLN A 173 11.93 -19.79 15.11
N ALA A 174 11.48 -18.84 15.94
CA ALA A 174 10.34 -19.05 16.84
C ALA A 174 9.02 -18.49 16.30
N VAL A 175 9.07 -17.47 15.44
CA VAL A 175 7.87 -16.75 14.98
C VAL A 175 7.57 -17.01 13.51
N PHE A 176 8.57 -16.85 12.65
CA PHE A 176 8.37 -16.90 11.19
C PHE A 176 8.78 -18.25 10.58
N ALA A 177 9.31 -19.18 11.37
CA ALA A 177 9.59 -20.53 10.90
C ALA A 177 8.30 -21.19 10.39
N GLY A 178 8.19 -21.37 9.07
CA GLY A 178 6.99 -21.94 8.44
C GLY A 178 5.75 -21.03 8.41
N ALA A 179 5.86 -19.76 8.81
CA ALA A 179 4.74 -18.84 8.74
C ALA A 179 4.34 -18.58 7.27
N PRO A 180 3.04 -18.69 6.92
CA PRO A 180 2.59 -18.52 5.55
C PRO A 180 2.75 -17.08 5.10
N GLY A 181 3.45 -16.88 4.00
CA GLY A 181 3.60 -15.60 3.32
C GLY A 181 3.34 -15.76 1.83
N ARG A 182 2.77 -14.73 1.21
CA ARG A 182 2.58 -14.67 -0.24
C ARG A 182 3.51 -13.62 -0.82
N THR A 183 4.33 -14.01 -1.79
CA THR A 183 5.18 -13.10 -2.55
C THR A 183 4.57 -12.82 -3.92
N VAL A 184 4.56 -11.57 -4.33
CA VAL A 184 4.17 -11.12 -5.68
C VAL A 184 5.38 -10.46 -6.31
N ALA A 185 5.78 -10.95 -7.47
CA ALA A 185 6.82 -10.34 -8.29
C ALA A 185 6.25 -9.12 -9.04
N PRO A 186 7.08 -8.12 -9.41
CA PRO A 186 6.64 -7.02 -10.24
C PRO A 186 6.21 -7.51 -11.63
N ASP A 187 5.10 -6.99 -12.13
CA ASP A 187 4.62 -7.20 -13.50
C ASP A 187 5.16 -6.06 -14.38
N ALA A 188 5.73 -6.39 -15.53
CA ALA A 188 6.39 -5.41 -16.39
C ALA A 188 5.44 -4.31 -16.92
N ALA A 189 4.18 -4.67 -17.21
CA ALA A 189 3.18 -3.69 -17.65
C ALA A 189 2.77 -2.74 -16.53
N ASP A 190 2.64 -3.27 -15.29
CA ASP A 190 2.34 -2.43 -14.13
C ASP A 190 3.52 -1.52 -13.76
N VAL A 191 4.77 -2.00 -13.87
CA VAL A 191 5.97 -1.18 -13.65
C VAL A 191 6.00 -0.02 -14.64
N ALA A 192 5.86 -0.30 -15.94
CA ALA A 192 5.84 0.74 -16.97
C ALA A 192 4.66 1.71 -16.78
N GLY A 193 3.49 1.20 -16.38
CA GLY A 193 2.32 2.01 -16.08
C GLY A 193 2.51 2.90 -14.86
N PHE A 194 3.14 2.39 -13.79
CA PHE A 194 3.47 3.20 -12.62
C PHE A 194 4.49 4.30 -12.96
N GLU A 195 5.50 3.99 -13.75
CA GLU A 195 6.46 5.00 -14.24
C GLU A 195 5.79 6.08 -15.10
N ALA A 196 4.80 5.71 -15.91
CA ALA A 196 4.00 6.68 -16.66
C ALA A 196 3.14 7.55 -15.76
N PHE A 197 2.54 6.98 -14.72
CA PHE A 197 1.77 7.71 -13.70
C PHE A 197 2.61 8.73 -12.92
N MET A 198 3.91 8.47 -12.73
CA MET A 198 4.84 9.36 -11.99
C MET A 198 5.34 10.56 -12.79
N LYS A 199 5.08 10.64 -14.10
CA LYS A 199 5.48 11.75 -14.99
C LYS A 199 4.46 12.87 -15.01
#